data_91a0227dff110e667e5013ef154699fb
#
_entry.id   91a0227dff110e667e5013ef154699fb
#
_cell.length_a   1.000
_cell.length_b   1.000
_cell.length_c   1.000
_cell.angle_alpha   90.00
_cell.angle_beta   90.00
_cell.angle_gamma   90.00
#
_symmetry.space_group_name_H-M   'P 1'
#
loop_
_entity.id
_entity.type
_entity.pdbx_description
1 polymer ?
#
loop_
_entity_poly.entity_id
_entity_poly.type
_entity_poly.pdbx_seq_one_letter_code
_entity_poly.pdbx_strand_id
1 'polypeptide(L)'
;MNEKSEPNANNSAVSDMQTLVLEIARALVDEPEAVQVEASDAEGATVLRLRVAPSDIGKVIGKQGRTARCLRTILGAASMKHKHRFSLDIIEAGDDEGNDEE
;
A
#
# COMPACT_ATOMS: atom_id res chain seq x y z
N MET A 1 21.86 -5.74 -19.92
CA MET A 1 21.71 -5.73 -19.36
C MET A 1 21.54 -5.45 -18.49
N ASN A 2 21.29 -5.43 -18.48
CA ASN A 2 21.05 -5.27 -17.64
C ASN A 2 20.86 -4.81 -16.85
N GLU A 3 20.64 -4.70 -17.04
CA GLU A 3 20.53 -4.38 -16.32
C GLU A 3 20.43 -4.13 -15.50
N LYS A 4 20.41 -4.15 -15.60
CA LYS A 4 20.18 -4.08 -14.72
C LYS A 4 20.44 -3.95 -13.84
N SER A 5 20.69 -3.57 -14.01
CA SER A 5 20.89 -3.49 -13.14
C SER A 5 20.49 -3.71 -12.19
N GLU A 6 21.02 -3.79 -11.94
CA GLU A 6 20.26 -4.21 -11.03
C GLU A 6 19.86 -3.39 -9.96
N PRO A 7 18.84 -2.96 -9.89
CA PRO A 7 18.31 -2.26 -8.78
C PRO A 7 18.51 -3.05 -7.51
N ASN A 8 18.49 -2.37 -6.36
CA ASN A 8 18.63 -3.14 -5.14
C ASN A 8 17.35 -3.94 -4.90
N ALA A 9 17.44 -4.94 -4.03
CA ALA A 9 16.33 -5.83 -3.77
C ALA A 9 15.14 -5.11 -3.16
N ASN A 10 15.39 -4.03 -2.39
CA ASN A 10 14.31 -3.30 -1.75
C ASN A 10 13.43 -2.56 -2.75
N ASN A 11 14.02 -2.03 -3.82
CA ASN A 11 13.22 -1.36 -4.84
C ASN A 11 12.27 -2.36 -5.51
N SER A 12 12.76 -3.55 -5.77
CA SER A 12 11.94 -4.58 -6.38
C SER A 12 10.83 -5.02 -5.44
N ALA A 13 11.17 -5.17 -4.16
CA ALA A 13 10.18 -5.57 -3.17
C ALA A 13 9.10 -4.50 -3.00
N VAL A 14 9.50 -3.23 -3.01
CA VAL A 14 8.54 -2.13 -2.88
C VAL A 14 7.57 -2.16 -4.06
N SER A 15 8.09 -2.32 -5.26
CA SER A 15 7.25 -2.38 -6.45
C SER A 15 6.28 -3.56 -6.37
N ASP A 16 6.76 -4.71 -5.94
CA ASP A 16 5.91 -5.89 -5.82
C ASP A 16 4.81 -5.68 -4.80
N MET A 17 5.13 -5.06 -3.68
CA MET A 17 4.14 -4.84 -2.64
C MET A 17 3.13 -3.79 -3.06
N GLN A 18 3.56 -2.75 -3.78
CA GLN A 18 2.62 -1.79 -4.33
C GLN A 18 1.63 -2.47 -5.27
N THR A 19 2.14 -3.31 -6.14
CA THR A 19 1.31 -4.01 -7.11
C THR A 19 0.33 -4.94 -6.39
N LEU A 20 0.80 -5.66 -5.40
CA LEU A 20 -0.05 -6.57 -4.65
C LEU A 20 -1.20 -5.83 -3.97
N VAL A 21 -0.89 -4.76 -3.26
CA VAL A 21 -1.92 -3.99 -2.56
C VAL A 21 -2.90 -3.39 -3.57
N LEU A 22 -2.37 -2.87 -4.67
CA LEU A 22 -3.20 -2.28 -5.72
C LEU A 22 -4.19 -3.29 -6.27
N GLU A 23 -3.71 -4.49 -6.59
CA GLU A 23 -4.57 -5.52 -7.18
C GLU A 23 -5.64 -5.99 -6.20
N ILE A 24 -5.25 -6.16 -4.95
CA ILE A 24 -6.21 -6.58 -3.94
C ILE A 24 -7.29 -5.51 -3.75
N ALA A 25 -6.87 -4.25 -3.63
CA ALA A 25 -7.84 -3.17 -3.43
C ALA A 25 -8.79 -3.06 -4.61
N ARG A 26 -8.27 -3.16 -5.82
CA ARG A 26 -9.11 -3.08 -7.02
C ARG A 26 -10.16 -4.19 -7.05
N ALA A 27 -9.80 -5.34 -6.51
CA ALA A 27 -10.73 -6.47 -6.50
C ALA A 27 -11.86 -6.26 -5.49
N LEU A 28 -11.68 -5.38 -4.53
CA LEU A 28 -12.64 -5.20 -3.45
C LEU A 28 -13.59 -4.03 -3.64
N VAL A 29 -13.18 -3.03 -4.42
CA VAL A 29 -13.90 -1.76 -4.46
C VAL A 29 -14.83 -1.68 -5.66
N ASP A 30 -15.74 -0.72 -5.61
CA ASP A 30 -16.65 -0.46 -6.72
C ASP A 30 -16.05 0.48 -7.75
N GLU A 31 -15.06 1.28 -7.34
CA GLU A 31 -14.42 2.23 -8.23
C GLU A 31 -12.93 1.95 -8.34
N PRO A 32 -12.58 0.87 -9.06
CA PRO A 32 -11.16 0.49 -9.14
C PRO A 32 -10.27 1.54 -9.79
N GLU A 33 -10.85 2.37 -10.65
CA GLU A 33 -10.05 3.42 -11.31
C GLU A 33 -9.59 4.49 -10.32
N ALA A 34 -10.23 4.58 -9.16
CA ALA A 34 -9.85 5.55 -8.14
C ALA A 34 -8.75 5.02 -7.22
N VAL A 35 -8.40 3.76 -7.33
CA VAL A 35 -7.41 3.15 -6.44
C VAL A 35 -6.02 3.58 -6.83
N GLN A 36 -5.25 4.04 -5.86
CA GLN A 36 -3.84 4.40 -6.05
C GLN A 36 -3.06 3.90 -4.86
N VAL A 37 -1.82 3.50 -5.10
CA VAL A 37 -0.91 3.09 -4.04
C VAL A 37 0.38 3.85 -4.21
N GLU A 38 0.72 4.65 -3.20
CA GLU A 38 1.96 5.40 -3.20
C GLU A 38 2.92 4.79 -2.21
N ALA A 39 4.20 4.83 -2.53
CA ALA A 39 5.22 4.33 -1.64
C ALA A 39 6.08 5.50 -1.19
N SER A 40 6.33 5.56 0.10
CA SER A 40 7.15 6.60 0.69
C SER A 40 8.23 5.94 1.53
N ASP A 41 9.49 6.16 1.18
CA ASP A 41 10.59 5.51 1.88
C ASP A 41 11.05 6.35 3.06
N ALA A 42 11.35 5.66 4.14
CA ALA A 42 12.03 6.21 5.28
C ALA A 42 13.02 5.15 5.72
N GLU A 43 14.03 5.52 6.40
CA GLU A 43 15.15 4.66 6.78
C GLU A 43 14.75 3.21 7.06
N GLY A 44 15.03 2.34 6.11
CA GLY A 44 14.76 0.92 6.27
C GLY A 44 13.29 0.53 6.28
N ALA A 45 12.42 1.44 5.92
CA ALA A 45 10.98 1.20 5.94
C ALA A 45 10.32 1.88 4.76
N THR A 46 9.20 1.34 4.34
CA THR A 46 8.38 1.92 3.29
C THR A 46 6.95 1.98 3.79
N VAL A 47 6.33 3.14 3.65
CA VAL A 47 4.90 3.29 3.94
C VAL A 47 4.17 3.24 2.61
N LEU A 48 3.24 2.29 2.50
CA LEU A 48 2.38 2.20 1.33
C LEU A 48 1.08 2.92 1.67
N ARG A 49 0.74 3.92 0.88
CA ARG A 49 -0.49 4.66 1.08
C ARG A 49 -1.49 4.24 0.04
N LEU A 50 -2.53 3.59 0.50
CA LEU A 50 -3.60 3.11 -0.35
C LEU A 50 -4.71 4.15 -0.35
N ARG A 51 -5.02 4.68 -1.54
CA ARG A 51 -6.10 5.64 -1.72
C ARG A 51 -7.23 4.97 -2.47
N VAL A 52 -8.42 5.15 -1.98
CA VAL A 52 -9.63 4.63 -2.63
C VAL A 52 -10.70 5.70 -2.59
N ALA A 53 -11.75 5.53 -3.40
CA ALA A 53 -12.88 6.45 -3.37
C ALA A 53 -13.48 6.47 -1.96
N PRO A 54 -13.97 7.63 -1.51
CA PRO A 54 -14.56 7.70 -0.16
C PRO A 54 -15.64 6.67 0.09
N SER A 55 -16.45 6.36 -0.92
CA SER A 55 -17.52 5.39 -0.76
C SER A 55 -17.00 3.96 -0.62
N ASP A 56 -15.72 3.73 -0.95
CA ASP A 56 -15.13 2.40 -0.91
C ASP A 56 -14.22 2.16 0.30
N ILE A 57 -14.02 3.17 1.13
CA ILE A 57 -13.08 3.04 2.24
C ILE A 57 -13.45 1.88 3.15
N GLY A 58 -14.73 1.70 3.39
CA GLY A 58 -15.19 0.60 4.24
C GLY A 58 -14.92 -0.77 3.65
N LYS A 59 -14.80 -0.86 2.33
CA LYS A 59 -14.54 -2.13 1.68
C LYS A 59 -13.11 -2.61 1.87
N VAL A 60 -12.17 -1.66 1.96
CA VAL A 60 -10.78 -2.06 2.15
C VAL A 60 -10.41 -2.16 3.63
N ILE A 61 -11.16 -1.48 4.50
CA ILE A 61 -10.97 -1.67 5.93
C ILE A 61 -11.64 -2.97 6.37
N GLY A 62 -12.84 -3.21 5.86
CA GLY A 62 -13.58 -4.41 6.17
C GLY A 62 -14.27 -4.34 7.50
N LYS A 63 -15.13 -5.32 7.74
CA LYS A 63 -15.89 -5.39 8.97
C LYS A 63 -14.93 -5.51 10.15
N GLN A 64 -15.05 -4.63 11.11
CA GLN A 64 -14.21 -4.62 12.30
C GLN A 64 -12.72 -4.52 11.97
N GLY A 65 -12.41 -3.95 10.80
CA GLY A 65 -11.02 -3.75 10.39
C GLY A 65 -10.32 -5.01 9.94
N ARG A 66 -11.05 -6.07 9.66
CA ARG A 66 -10.42 -7.36 9.35
C ARG A 66 -9.65 -7.36 8.05
N THR A 67 -10.18 -6.72 7.02
CA THR A 67 -9.48 -6.69 5.75
C THR A 67 -8.18 -5.92 5.87
N ALA A 68 -8.23 -4.74 6.49
CA ALA A 68 -7.01 -3.95 6.69
C ALA A 68 -6.00 -4.72 7.53
N ARG A 69 -6.47 -5.43 8.54
CA ARG A 69 -5.57 -6.23 9.38
C ARG A 69 -4.90 -7.33 8.56
N CYS A 70 -5.67 -7.97 7.69
CA CYS A 70 -5.11 -9.02 6.83
C CYS A 70 -4.05 -8.45 5.90
N LEU A 71 -4.30 -7.29 5.32
CA LEU A 71 -3.32 -6.65 4.45
C LEU A 71 -2.04 -6.35 5.23
N ARG A 72 -2.18 -5.83 6.43
CA ARG A 72 -1.02 -5.53 7.27
C ARG A 72 -0.26 -6.79 7.66
N THR A 73 -0.98 -7.88 7.89
CA THR A 73 -0.34 -9.16 8.19
C THR A 73 0.48 -9.66 7.00
N ILE A 74 -0.08 -9.53 5.79
CA ILE A 74 0.64 -9.94 4.59
C ILE A 74 1.90 -9.10 4.43
N LEU A 75 1.79 -7.78 4.63
CA LEU A 75 2.95 -6.90 4.52
C LEU A 75 3.98 -7.21 5.60
N GLY A 76 3.52 -7.62 6.79
CA GLY A 76 4.43 -8.05 7.84
C GLY A 76 5.25 -9.25 7.43
N ALA A 77 4.60 -10.22 6.77
CA ALA A 77 5.32 -11.39 6.27
C ALA A 77 6.35 -11.00 5.22
N ALA A 78 5.97 -10.08 4.33
CA ALA A 78 6.91 -9.60 3.30
C ALA A 78 8.07 -8.85 3.95
N SER A 79 7.80 -8.12 5.04
CA SER A 79 8.84 -7.41 5.75
C SER A 79 9.90 -8.36 6.26
N MET A 80 9.48 -9.51 6.76
CA MET A 80 10.43 -10.50 7.25
C MET A 80 11.25 -11.10 6.12
N LYS A 81 10.59 -11.40 5.01
CA LYS A 81 11.28 -11.99 3.88
C LYS A 81 12.34 -11.06 3.30
N HIS A 82 12.01 -9.78 3.19
CA HIS A 82 12.88 -8.82 2.52
C HIS A 82 13.76 -8.05 3.49
N LYS A 83 13.59 -8.26 4.78
CA LYS A 83 14.33 -7.53 5.81
C LYS A 83 14.18 -6.04 5.64
N HIS A 84 12.97 -5.62 5.30
CA HIS A 84 12.64 -4.24 5.04
C HIS A 84 11.20 -4.05 5.49
N ARG A 85 10.96 -3.08 6.35
CA ARG A 85 9.64 -2.89 6.92
C ARG A 85 8.67 -2.27 5.92
N PHE A 86 7.51 -2.87 5.80
CA PHE A 86 6.41 -2.31 5.03
C PHE A 86 5.25 -2.02 5.96
N SER A 87 4.67 -0.84 5.84
CA SER A 87 3.47 -0.52 6.59
C SER A 87 2.42 0.01 5.62
N LEU A 88 1.19 0.09 6.09
CA LEU A 88 0.06 0.45 5.23
C LEU A 88 -0.79 1.52 5.88
N ASP A 89 -1.01 2.60 5.15
CA ASP A 89 -1.99 3.62 5.48
C ASP A 89 -3.12 3.53 4.47
N ILE A 90 -4.34 3.65 4.93
CA ILE A 90 -5.51 3.65 4.06
C ILE A 90 -6.14 5.02 4.15
N ILE A 91 -6.28 5.69 3.01
CA ILE A 91 -6.80 7.06 2.95
C ILE A 91 -7.85 7.18 1.86
N GLU A 92 -8.74 8.15 2.04
CA GLU A 92 -9.74 8.45 1.02
C GLU A 92 -9.10 9.25 -0.09
N ALA A 93 -9.44 8.92 -1.33
CA ALA A 93 -8.99 9.69 -2.47
C ALA A 93 -9.51 11.11 -2.33
N GLY A 94 -8.68 12.09 -2.63
CA GLY A 94 -9.04 13.46 -2.50
C GLY A 94 -8.76 14.05 -1.14
N ASP A 95 -8.40 13.22 -0.18
CA ASP A 95 -8.07 13.66 1.15
C ASP A 95 -6.58 13.90 1.21
N ASP A 96 -6.17 15.13 1.30
CA ASP A 96 -4.76 15.47 1.32
C ASP A 96 -4.23 15.44 2.72
N GLU A 97 -3.18 14.74 2.86
CA GLU A 97 -2.53 14.66 4.15
C GLU A 97 -2.04 16.01 4.60
N GLY A 98 -1.89 16.88 3.67
CA GLY A 98 -1.52 18.20 4.06
C GLY A 98 -2.62 18.93 4.73
N ASN A 99 -3.43 18.53 4.79
CA ASN A 99 -4.34 19.20 5.28
C ASN A 99 -4.49 19.45 6.58
N ASP A 100 -3.72 19.48 6.46
CA ASP A 100 -3.66 19.69 7.35
C ASP A 100 -3.72 20.52 7.92
N GLU A 101 -3.74 20.86 7.94
CA GLU A 101 -3.71 21.62 8.43
C GLU A 101 -4.08 22.16 8.90
N GLU A 102 -4.18 22.36 9.11
CA GLU A 102 -4.49 22.97 9.69
C GLU A 102 -4.47 23.15 10.26
#